data_56c8031a9ba926a3af104f1831851c3f
#
_entry.id   56c8031a9ba926a3af104f1831851c3f
#
_cell.length_a   1.000
_cell.length_b   1.000
_cell.length_c   1.000
_cell.angle_alpha   90.00
_cell.angle_beta   90.00
_cell.angle_gamma   90.00
#
_symmetry.space_group_name_H-M   'P 1'
#
loop_
_entity.id
_entity.type
_entity.pdbx_description
1 polymer ?
#
loop_
_entity_poly.entity_id
_entity_poly.type
_entity_poly.pdbx_seq_one_letter_code
_entity_poly.pdbx_strand_id
1 'polypeptide(L)'
;LVKFKDPSSYAEAIEKILSDKELRENLEKNAYSFGRQMTWQNVAALYLTVFNKVVKLREEITEKYPKINLRHLKTLTDKFGCIQFSELSIPDKSSGYTVDDNSRALIVASLHNKLFNSGESLGLARIYLNFLENSQDENGIFKNTFKKIDEGEDVYSEDAFGRAM
;
A
#
# COMPACT_ATOMS: atom_id res chain seq x y z
N LEU A 1 20.85 -9.84 -19.73
CA LEU A 1 20.66 -8.39 -19.99
C LEU A 1 20.21 -8.21 -21.44
N VAL A 2 19.25 -7.32 -21.65
CA VAL A 2 18.71 -6.96 -22.95
C VAL A 2 19.21 -5.56 -23.36
N LYS A 3 19.24 -5.27 -24.66
CA LYS A 3 19.60 -3.94 -25.14
C LYS A 3 18.45 -2.95 -24.89
N PHE A 4 18.80 -1.76 -24.46
CA PHE A 4 17.81 -0.72 -24.21
C PHE A 4 17.13 -0.25 -25.51
N LYS A 5 15.80 -0.14 -25.51
CA LYS A 5 14.96 0.21 -26.67
C LYS A 5 15.11 -0.73 -27.90
N ASP A 6 15.43 -1.99 -27.68
CA ASP A 6 15.52 -2.99 -28.74
C ASP A 6 14.44 -4.09 -28.52
N PRO A 7 13.27 -3.99 -29.17
CA PRO A 7 12.18 -4.98 -29.00
C PRO A 7 12.59 -6.41 -29.33
N SER A 8 13.47 -6.59 -30.35
CA SER A 8 13.93 -7.92 -30.74
C SER A 8 14.74 -8.57 -29.63
N SER A 9 15.63 -7.83 -28.97
CA SER A 9 16.41 -8.31 -27.84
C SER A 9 15.52 -8.71 -26.64
N TYR A 10 14.39 -8.00 -26.42
CA TYR A 10 13.43 -8.39 -25.41
C TYR A 10 12.68 -9.68 -25.77
N ALA A 11 12.23 -9.80 -27.02
CA ALA A 11 11.53 -10.97 -27.51
C ALA A 11 12.39 -12.24 -27.39
N GLU A 12 13.64 -12.18 -27.84
CA GLU A 12 14.61 -13.27 -27.72
C GLU A 12 14.85 -13.69 -26.26
N ALA A 13 14.97 -12.71 -25.35
CA ALA A 13 15.17 -13.00 -23.92
C ALA A 13 13.95 -13.67 -23.29
N ILE A 14 12.74 -13.22 -23.65
CA ILE A 14 11.48 -13.82 -23.19
C ILE A 14 11.34 -15.25 -23.73
N GLU A 15 11.56 -15.45 -25.02
CA GLU A 15 11.48 -16.76 -25.65
C GLU A 15 12.46 -17.75 -25.00
N LYS A 16 13.70 -17.30 -24.74
CA LYS A 16 14.71 -18.10 -24.06
C LYS A 16 14.27 -18.53 -22.66
N ILE A 17 13.67 -17.61 -21.87
CA ILE A 17 13.20 -17.95 -20.52
C ILE A 17 11.99 -18.89 -20.57
N LEU A 18 11.10 -18.72 -21.54
CA LEU A 18 9.92 -19.55 -21.69
C LEU A 18 10.24 -20.96 -22.21
N SER A 19 11.22 -21.09 -23.11
CA SER A 19 11.62 -22.36 -23.72
C SER A 19 12.58 -23.19 -22.86
N ASP A 20 13.41 -22.53 -22.05
CA ASP A 20 14.40 -23.19 -21.20
C ASP A 20 13.89 -23.29 -19.75
N LYS A 21 13.35 -24.49 -19.43
CA LYS A 21 12.80 -24.76 -18.09
C LYS A 21 13.86 -24.68 -16.99
N GLU A 22 15.06 -25.18 -17.24
CA GLU A 22 16.15 -25.20 -16.24
C GLU A 22 16.62 -23.77 -15.95
N LEU A 23 16.80 -22.95 -16.98
CA LEU A 23 17.14 -21.53 -16.83
C LEU A 23 16.07 -20.81 -16.02
N ARG A 24 14.79 -21.05 -16.32
CA ARG A 24 13.66 -20.40 -15.61
C ARG A 24 13.66 -20.79 -14.14
N GLU A 25 13.73 -22.08 -13.80
CA GLU A 25 13.76 -22.55 -12.41
C GLU A 25 14.96 -22.01 -11.63
N ASN A 26 16.12 -21.89 -12.27
CA ASN A 26 17.30 -21.27 -11.67
C ASN A 26 17.11 -19.76 -11.42
N LEU A 27 16.51 -19.04 -12.37
CA LEU A 27 16.20 -17.62 -12.21
C LEU A 27 15.18 -17.40 -11.10
N GLU A 28 14.11 -18.19 -11.03
CA GLU A 28 13.09 -18.14 -9.98
C GLU A 28 13.71 -18.37 -8.59
N LYS A 29 14.53 -19.41 -8.46
CA LYS A 29 15.22 -19.73 -7.20
C LYS A 29 16.16 -18.61 -6.76
N ASN A 30 16.92 -18.07 -7.69
CA ASN A 30 17.85 -16.97 -7.39
C ASN A 30 17.12 -15.69 -7.05
N ALA A 31 16.07 -15.33 -7.80
CA ALA A 31 15.23 -14.18 -7.52
C ALA A 31 14.55 -14.28 -6.15
N TYR A 32 14.02 -15.45 -5.81
CA TYR A 32 13.43 -15.72 -4.50
C TYR A 32 14.46 -15.57 -3.37
N SER A 33 15.63 -16.19 -3.52
CA SER A 33 16.70 -16.13 -2.51
C SER A 33 17.23 -14.71 -2.31
N PHE A 34 17.35 -13.93 -3.39
CA PHE A 34 17.76 -12.54 -3.35
C PHE A 34 16.67 -11.63 -2.75
N GLY A 35 15.42 -11.82 -3.19
CA GLY A 35 14.28 -11.02 -2.71
C GLY A 35 14.02 -11.20 -1.22
N ARG A 36 14.25 -12.37 -0.65
CA ARG A 36 14.13 -12.62 0.79
C ARG A 36 15.07 -11.78 1.64
N GLN A 37 16.17 -11.31 1.09
CA GLN A 37 17.10 -10.42 1.79
C GLN A 37 16.58 -8.98 1.86
N MET A 38 15.61 -8.63 1.01
CA MET A 38 15.03 -7.29 0.90
C MET A 38 13.73 -7.14 1.72
N THR A 39 13.54 -7.95 2.77
CA THR A 39 12.43 -7.77 3.70
C THR A 39 12.64 -6.53 4.55
N TRP A 40 11.55 -5.90 4.99
CA TRP A 40 11.61 -4.72 5.87
C TRP A 40 12.43 -4.97 7.15
N GLN A 41 12.37 -6.19 7.71
CA GLN A 41 13.17 -6.56 8.88
C GLN A 41 14.67 -6.51 8.58
N ASN A 42 15.10 -7.08 7.44
CA ASN A 42 16.50 -7.08 7.04
C ASN A 42 16.99 -5.67 6.68
N VAL A 43 16.17 -4.89 5.98
CA VAL A 43 16.48 -3.50 5.66
C VAL A 43 16.61 -2.68 6.95
N ALA A 44 15.69 -2.82 7.90
CA ALA A 44 15.78 -2.16 9.20
C ALA A 44 17.05 -2.55 9.96
N ALA A 45 17.44 -3.82 9.96
CA ALA A 45 18.69 -4.28 10.58
C ALA A 45 19.93 -3.64 9.95
N LEU A 46 19.93 -3.48 8.61
CA LEU A 46 21.01 -2.80 7.90
C LEU A 46 21.09 -1.31 8.29
N TYR A 47 19.94 -0.62 8.37
CA TYR A 47 19.90 0.76 8.85
C TYR A 47 20.42 0.88 10.27
N LEU A 48 20.02 0.00 11.19
CA LEU A 48 20.53 -0.04 12.55
C LEU A 48 22.06 -0.22 12.59
N THR A 49 22.59 -1.05 11.71
CA THR A 49 24.05 -1.25 11.59
C THR A 49 24.76 0.05 11.17
N VAL A 50 24.16 0.82 10.26
CA VAL A 50 24.70 2.11 9.84
C VAL A 50 24.58 3.14 10.97
N PHE A 51 23.44 3.22 11.63
CA PHE A 51 23.21 4.15 12.73
C PHE A 51 24.15 3.89 13.91
N ASN A 52 24.40 2.63 14.26
CA ASN A 52 25.34 2.24 15.31
C ASN A 52 26.80 2.67 15.04
N LYS A 53 27.18 2.90 13.78
CA LYS A 53 28.49 3.44 13.42
C LYS A 53 28.62 4.93 13.73
N VAL A 54 27.51 5.66 13.72
CA VAL A 54 27.47 7.12 13.86
C VAL A 54 27.06 7.53 15.28
N VAL A 55 26.09 6.82 15.84
CA VAL A 55 25.56 7.06 17.19
C VAL A 55 25.62 5.76 17.96
N LYS A 56 26.25 5.76 19.14
CA LYS A 56 26.12 4.61 20.06
C LYS A 56 24.68 4.52 20.52
N LEU A 57 23.89 3.68 19.83
CA LEU A 57 22.55 3.36 20.28
C LEU A 57 22.67 2.64 21.63
N ARG A 58 21.90 3.06 22.63
CA ARG A 58 21.87 2.36 23.93
C ARG A 58 21.45 0.91 23.70
N GLU A 59 22.14 -0.04 24.31
CA GLU A 59 21.87 -1.48 24.21
C GLU A 59 20.50 -1.92 24.77
N GLU A 60 19.77 -1.02 25.41
CA GLU A 60 18.42 -1.25 25.90
C GLU A 60 17.38 -0.61 24.98
N ILE A 61 17.27 -1.09 23.75
CA ILE A 61 15.96 -1.03 23.08
C ILE A 61 15.19 -2.24 23.61
N THR A 62 14.64 -2.12 24.81
CA THR A 62 13.46 -2.92 25.14
C THR A 62 12.43 -2.61 24.08
N GLU A 63 12.01 -3.61 23.29
CA GLU A 63 11.03 -3.50 22.21
C GLU A 63 9.67 -3.02 22.73
N LYS A 64 9.63 -1.79 23.16
CA LYS A 64 8.38 -1.15 23.52
C LYS A 64 7.86 -0.48 22.25
N TYR A 65 7.21 -1.28 21.42
CA TYR A 65 6.46 -0.75 20.28
C TYR A 65 5.58 0.40 20.77
N PRO A 66 5.53 1.53 20.03
CA PRO A 66 4.63 2.61 20.40
C PRO A 66 3.18 2.08 20.40
N LYS A 67 2.36 2.56 21.32
CA LYS A 67 0.95 2.23 21.34
C LYS A 67 0.32 2.62 20.00
N ILE A 68 -0.46 1.70 19.43
CA ILE A 68 -1.20 1.96 18.20
C ILE A 68 -2.13 3.16 18.43
N ASN A 69 -2.09 4.12 17.51
CA ASN A 69 -2.82 5.37 17.61
C ASN A 69 -3.37 5.76 16.24
N LEU A 70 -4.68 5.80 16.10
CA LEU A 70 -5.38 6.16 14.86
C LEU A 70 -5.62 7.68 14.71
N ARG A 71 -5.03 8.52 15.58
CA ARG A 71 -5.28 9.97 15.56
C ARG A 71 -5.02 10.61 14.19
N HIS A 72 -3.93 10.25 13.53
CA HIS A 72 -3.61 10.80 12.20
C HIS A 72 -4.60 10.32 11.15
N LEU A 73 -4.93 9.03 11.13
CA LEU A 73 -5.96 8.48 10.24
C LEU A 73 -7.32 9.21 10.42
N LYS A 74 -7.71 9.48 11.67
CA LYS A 74 -8.92 10.27 11.97
C LYS A 74 -8.83 11.69 11.45
N THR A 75 -7.67 12.33 11.58
CA THR A 75 -7.44 13.68 11.04
C THR A 75 -7.58 13.72 9.53
N LEU A 76 -7.16 12.68 8.83
CA LEU A 76 -7.30 12.53 7.37
C LEU A 76 -8.71 12.09 6.94
N THR A 77 -9.60 11.78 7.87
CA THR A 77 -10.93 11.22 7.57
C THR A 77 -12.02 12.24 7.87
N ASP A 78 -12.92 12.43 6.92
CA ASP A 78 -14.16 13.16 7.11
C ASP A 78 -15.38 12.25 6.85
N LYS A 79 -16.57 12.84 6.68
CA LYS A 79 -17.81 12.08 6.45
C LYS A 79 -17.86 11.32 5.13
N PHE A 80 -16.98 11.63 4.18
CA PHE A 80 -16.94 11.01 2.85
C PHE A 80 -15.93 9.86 2.80
N GLY A 81 -14.75 10.04 3.39
CA GLY A 81 -13.69 9.05 3.32
C GLY A 81 -12.35 9.57 3.85
N CYS A 82 -11.26 8.85 3.50
CA CYS A 82 -9.90 9.25 3.73
C CYS A 82 -9.44 10.23 2.66
N ILE A 83 -9.03 11.42 3.04
CA ILE A 83 -8.48 12.46 2.17
C ILE A 83 -7.11 11.98 1.66
N GLN A 84 -6.86 12.15 0.35
CA GLN A 84 -5.71 11.57 -0.34
C GLN A 84 -4.37 12.14 0.14
N PHE A 85 -4.24 13.47 0.23
CA PHE A 85 -2.98 14.11 0.59
C PHE A 85 -3.08 14.97 1.84
N SER A 86 -1.91 15.19 2.45
CA SER A 86 -1.74 16.13 3.55
C SER A 86 -0.40 16.85 3.43
N GLU A 87 -0.35 18.09 3.86
CA GLU A 87 0.90 18.78 4.12
C GLU A 87 1.26 18.57 5.59
N LEU A 88 2.30 17.76 5.84
CA LEU A 88 2.63 17.24 7.17
C LEU A 88 1.43 16.49 7.79
N SER A 89 0.77 17.08 8.78
CA SER A 89 -0.42 16.51 9.43
C SER A 89 -1.73 17.22 9.11
N ILE A 90 -1.70 18.21 8.20
CA ILE A 90 -2.88 19.01 7.81
C ILE A 90 -3.45 18.42 6.51
N PRO A 91 -4.70 17.90 6.52
CA PRO A 91 -5.31 17.33 5.34
C PRO A 91 -5.51 18.37 4.23
N ASP A 92 -5.10 18.03 3.02
CA ASP A 92 -5.41 18.82 1.83
C ASP A 92 -6.75 18.35 1.23
N LYS A 93 -7.81 19.01 1.61
CA LYS A 93 -9.16 18.68 1.12
C LYS A 93 -9.34 18.87 -0.38
N SER A 94 -8.48 19.65 -1.03
CA SER A 94 -8.52 19.85 -2.49
C SER A 94 -8.02 18.66 -3.27
N SER A 95 -7.24 17.76 -2.62
CA SER A 95 -6.71 16.53 -3.22
C SER A 95 -7.79 15.48 -3.48
N GLY A 96 -8.93 15.58 -2.81
CA GLY A 96 -10.02 14.61 -2.96
C GLY A 96 -9.75 13.27 -2.27
N TYR A 97 -10.37 12.23 -2.83
CA TYR A 97 -10.40 10.87 -2.25
C TYR A 97 -10.10 9.85 -3.34
N THR A 98 -9.46 8.73 -2.97
CA THR A 98 -9.22 7.61 -3.88
C THR A 98 -9.74 6.31 -3.32
N VAL A 99 -10.11 5.38 -4.20
CA VAL A 99 -10.50 4.02 -3.83
C VAL A 99 -9.33 3.30 -3.16
N ASP A 100 -8.13 3.50 -3.66
CA ASP A 100 -6.90 2.91 -3.13
C ASP A 100 -6.66 3.27 -1.66
N ASP A 101 -6.69 4.57 -1.32
CA ASP A 101 -6.45 5.02 0.06
C ASP A 101 -7.56 4.58 1.00
N ASN A 102 -8.83 4.65 0.56
CA ASN A 102 -9.97 4.22 1.37
C ASN A 102 -9.98 2.70 1.59
N SER A 103 -9.55 1.90 0.63
CA SER A 103 -9.40 0.45 0.77
C SER A 103 -8.34 0.11 1.84
N ARG A 104 -7.18 0.76 1.80
CA ARG A 104 -6.13 0.58 2.82
C ARG A 104 -6.59 1.05 4.20
N ALA A 105 -7.27 2.19 4.26
CA ALA A 105 -7.83 2.72 5.50
C ALA A 105 -8.88 1.78 6.11
N LEU A 106 -9.72 1.15 5.28
CA LEU A 106 -10.67 0.13 5.70
C LEU A 106 -9.99 -1.07 6.34
N ILE A 107 -8.91 -1.58 5.73
CA ILE A 107 -8.11 -2.68 6.28
C ILE A 107 -7.57 -2.31 7.65
N VAL A 108 -6.94 -1.13 7.78
CA VAL A 108 -6.37 -0.66 9.05
C VAL A 108 -7.44 -0.52 10.13
N ALA A 109 -8.57 0.12 9.82
CA ALA A 109 -9.67 0.30 10.76
C ALA A 109 -10.30 -1.04 11.19
N SER A 110 -10.48 -1.97 10.25
CA SER A 110 -11.04 -3.31 10.50
C SER A 110 -10.11 -4.15 11.38
N LEU A 111 -8.81 -4.17 11.09
CA LEU A 111 -7.81 -4.87 11.90
C LEU A 111 -7.72 -4.27 13.30
N HIS A 112 -7.72 -2.94 13.43
CA HIS A 112 -7.74 -2.29 14.74
C HIS A 112 -8.98 -2.63 15.54
N ASN A 113 -10.17 -2.64 14.91
CA ASN A 113 -11.39 -3.04 15.57
C ASN A 113 -11.34 -4.51 16.02
N LYS A 114 -10.81 -5.40 15.17
CA LYS A 114 -10.65 -6.85 15.51
C LYS A 114 -9.73 -7.05 16.70
N LEU A 115 -8.66 -6.26 16.83
CA LEU A 115 -7.67 -6.40 17.92
C LEU A 115 -8.13 -5.74 19.22
N PHE A 116 -8.84 -4.61 19.15
CA PHE A 116 -9.12 -3.77 20.32
C PHE A 116 -10.61 -3.60 20.62
N ASN A 117 -11.51 -4.18 19.82
CA ASN A 117 -12.96 -4.03 19.91
C ASN A 117 -13.41 -2.57 20.08
N SER A 118 -12.84 -1.68 19.25
CA SER A 118 -13.01 -0.23 19.36
C SER A 118 -14.19 0.26 18.51
N GLY A 119 -15.21 0.84 19.14
CA GLY A 119 -16.33 1.46 18.43
C GLY A 119 -15.90 2.62 17.50
N GLU A 120 -14.80 3.28 17.85
CA GLU A 120 -14.21 4.36 17.02
C GLU A 120 -13.68 3.80 15.68
N SER A 121 -12.90 2.71 15.72
CA SER A 121 -12.40 2.07 14.49
C SER A 121 -13.54 1.45 13.67
N LEU A 122 -14.57 0.95 14.31
CA LEU A 122 -15.77 0.48 13.61
C LEU A 122 -16.48 1.62 12.89
N GLY A 123 -16.54 2.82 13.51
CA GLY A 123 -17.06 4.02 12.88
C GLY A 123 -16.27 4.43 11.63
N LEU A 124 -14.93 4.43 11.73
CA LEU A 124 -14.04 4.69 10.59
C LEU A 124 -14.22 3.65 9.47
N ALA A 125 -14.26 2.37 9.81
CA ALA A 125 -14.46 1.29 8.85
C ALA A 125 -15.77 1.45 8.06
N ARG A 126 -16.86 1.89 8.72
CA ARG A 126 -18.13 2.17 8.04
C ARG A 126 -18.03 3.32 7.04
N ILE A 127 -17.30 4.39 7.37
CA ILE A 127 -17.07 5.51 6.44
C ILE A 127 -16.36 5.01 5.18
N TYR A 128 -15.29 4.24 5.33
CA TYR A 128 -14.53 3.74 4.18
C TYR A 128 -15.31 2.71 3.36
N LEU A 129 -16.07 1.85 4.02
CA LEU A 129 -16.94 0.89 3.34
C LEU A 129 -18.01 1.60 2.51
N ASN A 130 -18.69 2.62 3.10
CA ASN A 130 -19.64 3.43 2.37
C ASN A 130 -19.01 4.16 1.18
N PHE A 131 -17.77 4.65 1.33
CA PHE A 131 -17.05 5.26 0.22
C PHE A 131 -16.84 4.26 -0.92
N LEU A 132 -16.37 3.04 -0.61
CA LEU A 132 -16.13 1.99 -1.62
C LEU A 132 -17.44 1.56 -2.30
N GLU A 133 -18.51 1.38 -1.54
CA GLU A 133 -19.84 1.05 -2.08
C GLU A 133 -20.31 2.12 -3.08
N ASN A 134 -20.17 3.41 -2.75
CA ASN A 134 -20.54 4.50 -3.65
C ASN A 134 -19.56 4.73 -4.81
N SER A 135 -18.36 4.16 -4.73
CA SER A 135 -17.35 4.24 -5.79
C SER A 135 -17.52 3.14 -6.85
N GLN A 136 -18.34 2.14 -6.58
CA GLN A 136 -18.60 1.02 -7.47
C GLN A 136 -19.80 1.31 -8.36
N ASP A 137 -19.68 1.09 -9.67
CA ASP A 137 -20.80 1.20 -10.59
C ASP A 137 -21.67 -0.07 -10.59
N GLU A 138 -22.76 -0.05 -11.37
CA GLU A 138 -23.70 -1.19 -11.50
C GLU A 138 -23.08 -2.47 -12.10
N ASN A 139 -21.92 -2.35 -12.75
CA ASN A 139 -21.15 -3.47 -13.31
C ASN A 139 -20.08 -3.98 -12.33
N GLY A 140 -19.98 -3.38 -11.15
CA GLY A 140 -18.99 -3.73 -10.14
C GLY A 140 -17.61 -3.09 -10.37
N ILE A 141 -17.49 -2.11 -11.28
CA ILE A 141 -16.23 -1.42 -11.58
C ILE A 141 -16.08 -0.19 -10.67
N PHE A 142 -14.90 -0.04 -10.07
CA PHE A 142 -14.60 1.11 -9.22
C PHE A 142 -14.08 2.30 -10.02
N LYS A 143 -14.68 3.46 -9.79
CA LYS A 143 -14.11 4.77 -10.18
C LYS A 143 -13.06 5.15 -9.15
N ASN A 144 -11.83 5.43 -9.56
CA ASN A 144 -10.73 5.55 -8.61
C ASN A 144 -10.67 6.89 -7.86
N THR A 145 -10.98 8.01 -8.52
CA THR A 145 -10.72 9.35 -7.98
C THR A 145 -12.01 10.16 -7.82
N PHE A 146 -12.17 10.82 -6.68
CA PHE A 146 -13.34 11.65 -6.36
C PHE A 146 -12.89 12.97 -5.77
N LYS A 147 -13.38 14.10 -6.31
CA LYS A 147 -13.29 15.42 -5.67
C LYS A 147 -14.38 15.59 -4.63
N LYS A 148 -15.58 15.06 -4.94
CA LYS A 148 -16.74 14.90 -4.06
C LYS A 148 -17.40 13.56 -4.40
N ILE A 149 -18.29 13.10 -3.52
CA ILE A 149 -18.92 11.77 -3.68
C ILE A 149 -19.64 11.58 -5.02
N ASP A 150 -20.20 12.67 -5.57
CA ASP A 150 -20.96 12.66 -6.84
C ASP A 150 -20.10 13.07 -8.06
N GLU A 151 -18.84 13.42 -7.86
CA GLU A 151 -17.92 13.92 -8.90
C GLU A 151 -16.74 12.95 -9.09
N GLY A 152 -17.03 11.65 -9.32
CA GLY A 152 -16.00 10.65 -9.63
C GLY A 152 -15.48 10.83 -11.05
N GLU A 153 -14.18 10.84 -11.21
CA GLU A 153 -13.54 10.78 -12.54
C GLU A 153 -13.48 9.32 -13.00
N ASP A 154 -13.81 9.07 -14.28
CA ASP A 154 -13.75 7.75 -14.90
C ASP A 154 -12.29 7.33 -15.17
N VAL A 155 -11.45 7.36 -14.15
CA VAL A 155 -10.10 6.86 -14.19
C VAL A 155 -10.09 5.45 -13.62
N TYR A 156 -10.08 4.47 -14.52
CA TYR A 156 -9.91 3.06 -14.13
C TYR A 156 -8.48 2.81 -13.71
N SER A 157 -8.30 2.12 -12.59
CA SER A 157 -6.99 1.69 -12.09
C SER A 157 -7.09 0.24 -11.62
N GLU A 158 -6.37 -0.65 -12.28
CA GLU A 158 -6.30 -2.08 -11.90
C GLU A 158 -5.74 -2.26 -10.48
N ASP A 159 -4.79 -1.42 -10.07
CA ASP A 159 -4.22 -1.44 -8.73
C ASP A 159 -5.26 -1.04 -7.67
N ALA A 160 -6.02 0.03 -7.92
CA ALA A 160 -7.11 0.44 -7.03
C ALA A 160 -8.22 -0.62 -6.96
N PHE A 161 -8.59 -1.21 -8.09
CA PHE A 161 -9.56 -2.30 -8.17
C PHE A 161 -9.10 -3.51 -7.34
N GLY A 162 -7.85 -3.96 -7.54
CA GLY A 162 -7.30 -5.10 -6.80
C GLY A 162 -7.19 -4.88 -5.29
N ARG A 163 -7.11 -3.62 -4.84
CA ARG A 163 -7.10 -3.28 -3.40
C ARG A 163 -8.49 -3.17 -2.79
N ALA A 164 -9.50 -2.87 -3.60
CA ALA A 164 -10.89 -2.76 -3.15
C ALA A 164 -11.56 -4.15 -2.99
N MET A 165 -11.09 -5.14 -3.73
CA MET A 165 -11.53 -6.55 -3.67
C MET A 165 -10.90 -7.29 -2.48
#